data_23c0151c14296686f1e5b7b160b601eb
#
_entry.id   23c0151c14296686f1e5b7b160b601eb
#
_cell.length_a   1.000
_cell.length_b   1.000
_cell.length_c   1.000
_cell.angle_alpha   90.00
_cell.angle_beta   90.00
_cell.angle_gamma   90.00
#
_symmetry.space_group_name_H-M   'P 1'
#
loop_
_entity.id
_entity.type
_entity.pdbx_description
1 polymer ?
#
loop_
_entity_poly.entity_id
_entity_poly.type
_entity_poly.pdbx_seq_one_letter_code
_entity_poly.pdbx_strand_id
1 'polypeptide(L)' 'MQTNNEDVVLYDVSKIQEILHCGRNAAYNLMNSKDFPSIQIGKRLYIEKKEFEKWINLLKRRKMQ' A
#
# COMPACT_ATOMS: atom_id res chain seq x y z
N MET A 1 26.16 -0.44 -4.58
CA MET A 1 25.74 -0.48 -4.29
C MET A 1 24.98 -0.94 -3.78
N GLN A 2 24.62 -1.03 -3.62
CA GLN A 2 24.03 -1.32 -3.22
C GLN A 2 23.28 -1.45 -2.61
N THR A 3 22.92 -1.37 -2.56
CA THR A 3 22.37 -1.30 -2.03
C THR A 3 21.65 -1.77 -1.20
N ASN A 4 21.20 -1.61 -0.70
CA ASN A 4 20.42 -1.75 0.17
C ASN A 4 19.09 -1.89 -0.14
N ASN A 5 18.74 -2.54 -1.05
CA ASN A 5 17.43 -2.71 -1.52
C ASN A 5 16.59 -3.56 -0.62
N GLU A 6 17.21 -4.26 0.26
CA GLU A 6 16.42 -5.06 1.14
C GLU A 6 15.59 -4.22 2.08
N ASP A 7 15.86 -2.94 2.15
CA ASP A 7 15.07 -2.08 2.98
C ASP A 7 13.89 -1.50 2.24
N VAL A 8 13.79 -1.71 0.96
CA VAL A 8 12.70 -1.17 0.18
C VAL A 8 11.87 -2.32 -0.33
N VAL A 9 10.67 -2.45 0.17
CA VAL A 9 9.77 -3.50 -0.24
C VAL A 9 8.53 -2.84 -0.79
N LEU A 10 8.13 -3.22 -1.98
CA LEU A 10 6.94 -2.67 -2.60
C LEU A 10 5.86 -3.72 -2.66
N TYR A 11 4.65 -3.32 -2.33
CA TYR A 11 3.48 -4.19 -2.43
C TYR A 11 2.68 -3.75 -3.66
N ASP A 12 2.20 -4.71 -4.42
CA ASP A 12 1.34 -4.40 -5.55
C ASP A 12 -0.12 -4.64 -5.17
N VAL A 13 -1.01 -4.49 -6.13
CA VAL A 13 -2.44 -4.63 -5.88
C VAL A 13 -2.78 -6.02 -5.31
N SER A 14 -2.15 -7.06 -5.86
CA SER A 14 -2.42 -8.41 -5.38
C SER A 14 -2.05 -8.58 -3.91
N LYS A 15 -0.95 -7.97 -3.52
CA LYS A 15 -0.52 -8.07 -2.13
C LYS A 15 -1.48 -7.33 -1.21
N ILE A 16 -1.98 -6.18 -1.65
CA ILE A 16 -2.93 -5.42 -0.87
C ILE A 16 -4.23 -6.21 -0.70
N GLN A 17 -4.69 -6.86 -1.77
CA GLN A 17 -5.86 -7.71 -1.68
C GLN A 17 -5.67 -8.79 -0.62
N GLU A 18 -4.50 -9.40 -0.63
CA GLU A 18 -4.21 -10.46 0.28
C GLU A 18 -4.18 -9.99 1.72
N ILE A 19 -3.52 -8.89 1.98
CA ILE A 19 -3.41 -8.37 3.34
C ILE A 19 -4.73 -7.88 3.87
N LEU A 20 -5.49 -7.17 3.06
CA LEU A 20 -6.74 -6.59 3.51
C LEU A 20 -7.94 -7.49 3.32
N HIS A 21 -7.74 -8.63 2.66
CA HIS A 21 -8.83 -9.57 2.40
C HIS A 21 -9.98 -8.89 1.66
N CYS A 22 -9.64 -8.13 0.63
CA CYS A 22 -10.67 -7.42 -0.12
C CYS A 22 -10.63 -7.83 -1.59
N GLY A 23 -11.61 -7.42 -2.34
CA GLY A 23 -11.67 -7.74 -3.75
C GLY A 23 -10.71 -6.88 -4.55
N ARG A 24 -10.52 -7.21 -5.82
CA ARG A 24 -9.60 -6.50 -6.66
C ARG A 24 -10.04 -5.07 -6.91
N ASN A 25 -11.33 -4.86 -7.14
CA ASN A 25 -11.82 -3.50 -7.36
C ASN A 25 -11.61 -2.63 -6.14
N ALA A 26 -11.86 -3.19 -4.96
CA ALA A 26 -11.66 -2.45 -3.74
C ALA A 26 -10.20 -2.07 -3.56
N ALA A 27 -9.29 -2.98 -3.88
CA ALA A 27 -7.87 -2.72 -3.75
C ALA A 27 -7.43 -1.63 -4.73
N TYR A 28 -7.90 -1.69 -5.96
CA TYR A 28 -7.56 -0.68 -6.93
C TYR A 28 -8.11 0.68 -6.54
N ASN A 29 -9.34 0.72 -6.06
CA ASN A 29 -9.94 1.98 -5.64
C ASN A 29 -9.15 2.59 -4.49
N LEU A 30 -8.71 1.75 -3.57
CA LEU A 30 -7.93 2.23 -2.46
C LEU A 30 -6.60 2.79 -2.94
N MET A 31 -5.90 2.06 -3.79
CA MET A 31 -4.60 2.49 -4.26
C MET A 31 -4.67 3.71 -5.15
N ASN A 32 -5.83 4.00 -5.70
CA ASN A 32 -6.02 5.20 -6.50
C ASN A 32 -6.52 6.38 -5.69
N SER A 33 -6.82 6.18 -4.42
CA SER A 33 -7.35 7.28 -3.64
C SER A 33 -6.25 8.29 -3.30
N LYS A 34 -6.64 9.52 -3.10
CA LYS A 34 -5.67 10.55 -2.84
C LYS A 34 -4.95 10.40 -1.55
N ASP A 35 -5.60 9.81 -0.57
CA ASP A 35 -4.99 9.69 0.74
C ASP A 35 -4.04 8.51 0.85
N PHE A 36 -4.03 7.65 -0.12
CA PHE A 36 -3.20 6.46 -0.06
C PHE A 36 -1.89 6.75 -0.79
N PRO A 37 -0.75 6.61 -0.13
CA PRO A 37 0.53 7.00 -0.74
C PRO A 37 1.08 5.97 -1.73
N SER A 38 0.35 5.70 -2.79
CA SER A 38 0.78 4.73 -3.78
C SER A 38 1.74 5.35 -4.77
N ILE A 39 2.50 4.52 -5.45
CA ILE A 39 3.45 4.93 -6.46
C ILE A 39 3.05 4.27 -7.77
N GLN A 40 3.00 5.02 -8.82
CA GLN A 40 2.69 4.44 -10.12
C GLN A 40 3.97 4.26 -10.92
N ILE A 41 4.23 3.05 -11.36
CA ILE A 41 5.37 2.75 -12.17
C ILE A 41 4.85 2.09 -13.44
N GLY A 42 4.95 2.79 -14.55
CA GLY A 42 4.36 2.32 -15.79
C GLY A 42 2.85 2.26 -15.61
N LYS A 43 2.27 1.11 -15.84
CA LYS A 43 0.85 0.95 -15.70
C LYS A 43 0.45 0.30 -14.39
N ARG A 44 1.40 0.08 -13.51
CA ARG A 44 1.13 -0.63 -12.28
C ARG A 44 1.23 0.28 -11.08
N LEU A 45 0.47 -0.04 -10.06
CA LEU A 45 0.47 0.71 -8.81
C LEU A 45 1.16 -0.09 -7.73
N TYR A 46 1.95 0.59 -6.93
CA TYR A 46 2.66 -0.05 -5.82
C TYR A 46 2.57 0.86 -4.60
N ILE A 47 2.86 0.31 -3.44
CA ILE A 47 3.04 1.12 -2.25
C ILE A 47 4.19 0.53 -1.47
N GLU A 48 5.00 1.38 -0.90
CA GLU A 48 6.11 0.91 -0.11
C GLU A 48 5.58 0.32 1.19
N LYS A 49 6.15 -0.78 1.62
CA LYS A 49 5.69 -1.47 2.81
C LYS A 49 5.61 -0.55 4.01
N LYS A 50 6.62 0.26 4.23
CA LYS A 50 6.64 1.14 5.39
C LYS A 50 5.54 2.19 5.34
N GLU A 51 5.26 2.70 4.16
CA GLU A 51 4.19 3.68 4.00
C GLU A 51 2.83 3.03 4.23
N PHE A 52 2.69 1.80 3.78
CA PHE A 52 1.45 1.07 3.99
C PHE A 52 1.23 0.83 5.48
N GLU A 53 2.27 0.51 6.20
CA GLU A 53 2.17 0.28 7.63
C GLU A 53 1.77 1.55 8.37
N LYS A 54 2.31 2.67 7.94
CA LYS A 54 1.94 3.94 8.54
C LYS A 54 0.47 4.24 8.29
N TRP A 55 0.03 3.98 7.08
CA TRP A 55 -1.35 4.23 6.71
C TRP A 55 -2.30 3.38 7.55
N ILE A 56 -1.96 2.12 7.73
CA ILE A 56 -2.76 1.21 8.56
C ILE A 56 -2.82 1.72 9.99
N ASN A 57 -1.70 2.17 10.51
CA ASN A 57 -1.66 2.68 11.88
C ASN A 57 -2.51 3.92 12.06
N LEU A 58 -2.55 4.77 11.05
CA LEU A 58 -3.41 5.93 11.11
C LEU A 58 -4.87 5.55 11.14
N LEU A 59 -5.23 4.55 10.36
CA LEU A 59 -6.60 4.07 10.37
C LEU A 59 -6.99 3.49 11.71
N LYS A 60 -6.09 2.75 12.31
CA LYS A 60 -6.36 2.18 13.60
C LYS A 60 -6.63 3.26 14.62
N ARG A 61 -5.84 4.31 14.56
CA ARG A 61 -6.03 5.39 15.48
C ARG A 61 -7.35 6.08 15.30
N ARG A 62 -7.73 6.30 14.03
CA ARG A 62 -8.99 6.91 13.79
C ARG A 62 -10.14 6.09 14.25
N LYS A 63 -10.03 4.78 14.07
CA LYS A 63 -11.06 3.94 14.40
C LYS A 63 -11.29 3.84 15.84
N MET A 64 -10.30 4.12 16.59
CA MET A 64 -10.42 4.02 17.89
C MET A 64 -11.24 5.00 18.50
N GLN A 65 -11.89 5.68 18.17
CA GLN A 65 -12.65 6.61 18.68
C GLN A 65 -13.67 6.28 19.29
#